data_90412b645e839d9206938234a9398b38
#
_entry.id   90412b645e839d9206938234a9398b38
#
_cell.length_a   1.000
_cell.length_b   1.000
_cell.length_c   1.000
_cell.angle_alpha   90.00
_cell.angle_beta   90.00
_cell.angle_gamma   90.00
#
_symmetry.space_group_name_H-M   'P 1'
#
loop_
_entity.id
_entity.type
_entity.pdbx_description
1 polymer ?
#
loop_
_entity_poly.entity_id
_entity_poly.type
_entity_poly.pdbx_seq_one_letter_code
_entity_poly.pdbx_strand_id
1 'polypeptide(L)'
;MKGSEDDCRLRATTSTELAIKAQQYTQKVEVPKEYHQFTKLFSEEESKRYPPKRAWDHAIEFKKDAPEAVDCKVYPMNHIEDKAVQKFLNNELEKGYIRESKSPYASSFFFVKKKDGKLRPVQDYRKINALTIRNQYPLPLIADLIRDLSNAHIYTKLDVRWGYNNVRIHEGDEKKAAFKTRYGLFEPTVMYFGLTNSPATFQTMMNYIYCDIIAKHEPLGTTIRVYMDDIGIATRTNLDDHRHAVSDVLRIAQLHDLYFKPEKCLFHSASMDYLGVILEKGVT
;
A
#
# COMPACT_ATOMS: atom_id res chain seq x y z
N MET A 1 -29.59 8.74 39.36
CA MET A 1 -29.41 8.49 37.91
C MET A 1 -27.91 8.49 37.66
N LYS A 2 -27.30 7.29 37.58
CA LYS A 2 -25.86 7.13 37.28
C LYS A 2 -25.78 6.80 35.80
N GLY A 3 -25.16 7.68 35.04
CA GLY A 3 -24.80 7.38 33.65
C GLY A 3 -23.69 6.35 33.61
N SER A 4 -23.90 5.28 32.90
CA SER A 4 -22.85 4.32 32.55
C SER A 4 -21.97 4.93 31.45
N GLU A 5 -20.77 5.34 31.80
CA GLU A 5 -19.70 5.55 30.84
C GLU A 5 -19.25 4.16 30.36
N ASP A 6 -19.66 3.79 29.17
CA ASP A 6 -19.12 2.61 28.47
C ASP A 6 -17.66 2.88 28.08
N ASP A 7 -16.78 2.35 28.88
CA ASP A 7 -15.33 2.46 28.76
C ASP A 7 -14.86 1.55 27.62
N CYS A 8 -14.61 2.13 26.44
CA CYS A 8 -14.10 1.46 25.27
C CYS A 8 -12.63 1.05 25.52
N ARG A 9 -12.41 -0.15 26.05
CA ARG A 9 -11.07 -0.70 26.30
C ARG A 9 -10.48 -1.29 25.02
N LEU A 10 -9.70 -0.48 24.30
CA LEU A 10 -8.81 -0.94 23.26
C LEU A 10 -7.73 -1.85 23.88
N ARG A 11 -7.81 -3.16 23.66
CA ARG A 11 -6.72 -4.08 24.01
C ARG A 11 -5.63 -4.00 22.96
N ALA A 12 -4.56 -3.29 23.26
CA ALA A 12 -3.32 -3.39 22.51
C ALA A 12 -2.70 -4.79 22.75
N THR A 13 -2.63 -5.60 21.71
CA THR A 13 -1.94 -6.89 21.76
C THR A 13 -0.44 -6.69 21.90
N THR A 14 0.23 -7.47 22.77
CA THR A 14 1.68 -7.43 22.90
C THR A 14 2.35 -7.94 21.63
N SER A 15 3.55 -7.45 21.34
CA SER A 15 4.36 -7.84 20.15
C SER A 15 4.52 -9.36 20.00
N THR A 16 4.49 -10.10 21.11
CA THR A 16 4.61 -11.57 21.16
C THR A 16 3.32 -12.28 20.72
N GLU A 17 2.15 -11.79 21.14
CA GLU A 17 0.85 -12.34 20.70
C GLU A 17 0.59 -12.06 19.22
N LEU A 18 1.01 -10.90 18.73
CA LEU A 18 0.98 -10.57 17.31
C LEU A 18 1.89 -11.48 16.49
N ALA A 19 3.08 -11.83 17.01
CA ALA A 19 4.00 -12.74 16.34
C ALA A 19 3.48 -14.18 16.32
N ILE A 20 2.87 -14.67 17.40
CA ILE A 20 2.25 -16.01 17.47
C ILE A 20 1.02 -16.10 16.54
N LYS A 21 0.16 -15.08 16.53
CA LYS A 21 -0.97 -15.01 15.61
C LYS A 21 -0.50 -14.91 14.16
N ALA A 22 0.54 -14.14 13.85
CA ALA A 22 1.11 -14.06 12.51
C ALA A 22 1.66 -15.43 12.01
N GLN A 23 2.18 -16.28 12.90
CA GLN A 23 2.59 -17.64 12.53
C GLN A 23 1.41 -18.59 12.29
N GLN A 24 0.28 -18.40 12.93
CA GLN A 24 -0.94 -19.17 12.68
C GLN A 24 -1.67 -18.79 11.38
N TYR A 25 -1.45 -17.59 10.86
CA TYR A 25 -2.01 -17.09 9.60
C TYR A 25 -1.18 -17.45 8.34
N THR A 26 -0.13 -18.27 8.45
CA THR A 26 0.63 -18.79 7.30
C THR A 26 -0.06 -19.95 6.57
N GLN A 27 -1.34 -20.23 6.84
CA GLN A 27 -2.13 -21.04 5.94
C GLN A 27 -2.34 -20.27 4.63
N LYS A 28 -2.02 -20.91 3.51
CA LYS A 28 -2.34 -20.43 2.16
C LYS A 28 -3.83 -20.09 2.15
N VAL A 29 -4.17 -18.81 2.24
CA VAL A 29 -5.57 -18.39 2.17
C VAL A 29 -6.03 -18.69 0.75
N GLU A 30 -6.86 -19.70 0.62
CA GLU A 30 -7.52 -20.00 -0.64
C GLU A 30 -8.57 -18.93 -0.91
N VAL A 31 -8.53 -18.35 -2.11
CA VAL A 31 -9.58 -17.43 -2.55
C VAL A 31 -10.89 -18.22 -2.62
N PRO A 32 -11.96 -17.79 -1.94
CA PRO A 32 -13.24 -18.49 -1.94
C PRO A 32 -13.76 -18.74 -3.35
N LYS A 33 -14.48 -19.86 -3.55
CA LYS A 33 -14.95 -20.32 -4.88
C LYS A 33 -15.79 -19.28 -5.60
N GLU A 34 -16.59 -18.52 -4.88
CA GLU A 34 -17.42 -17.43 -5.42
C GLU A 34 -16.63 -16.31 -6.08
N TYR A 35 -15.33 -16.19 -5.76
CA TYR A 35 -14.41 -15.17 -6.33
C TYR A 35 -13.43 -15.76 -7.36
N HIS A 36 -13.56 -17.00 -7.76
CA HIS A 36 -12.64 -17.62 -8.72
C HIS A 36 -12.63 -16.91 -10.08
N GLN A 37 -13.68 -16.23 -10.46
CA GLN A 37 -13.69 -15.37 -11.65
C GLN A 37 -12.66 -14.23 -11.58
N PHE A 38 -12.19 -13.87 -10.38
CA PHE A 38 -11.18 -12.85 -10.11
C PHE A 38 -9.81 -13.41 -9.76
N THR A 39 -9.55 -14.71 -9.97
CA THR A 39 -8.29 -15.39 -9.59
C THR A 39 -7.06 -14.68 -10.16
N LYS A 40 -7.18 -14.07 -11.34
CA LYS A 40 -6.12 -13.26 -11.95
C LYS A 40 -5.59 -12.16 -11.02
N LEU A 41 -6.47 -11.52 -10.24
CA LEU A 41 -6.09 -10.43 -9.33
C LEU A 41 -5.17 -10.87 -8.18
N PHE A 42 -5.10 -12.19 -7.93
CA PHE A 42 -4.28 -12.77 -6.87
C PHE A 42 -2.97 -13.38 -7.41
N SER A 43 -2.74 -13.30 -8.72
CA SER A 43 -1.53 -13.80 -9.35
C SER A 43 -0.36 -12.82 -9.18
N GLU A 44 0.78 -13.33 -8.69
CA GLU A 44 2.00 -12.53 -8.61
C GLU A 44 2.57 -12.25 -10.01
N GLU A 45 2.51 -13.21 -10.92
CA GLU A 45 3.02 -13.06 -12.29
C GLU A 45 2.25 -11.99 -13.06
N GLU A 46 0.92 -12.04 -13.03
CA GLU A 46 0.08 -11.04 -13.69
C GLU A 46 0.26 -9.62 -13.11
N SER A 47 0.65 -9.54 -11.84
CA SER A 47 0.92 -8.27 -11.17
C SER A 47 2.24 -7.61 -11.56
N LYS A 48 3.15 -8.33 -12.23
CA LYS A 48 4.46 -7.85 -12.69
C LYS A 48 4.33 -7.09 -14.02
N ARG A 49 3.49 -6.10 -14.07
CA ARG A 49 3.27 -5.29 -15.27
C ARG A 49 3.62 -3.83 -15.00
N TYR A 50 3.90 -3.09 -16.06
CA TYR A 50 4.04 -1.65 -15.98
C TYR A 50 2.64 -1.01 -15.81
N PRO A 51 2.41 -0.13 -14.81
CA PRO A 51 1.10 0.45 -14.59
C PRO A 51 0.69 1.39 -15.73
N PRO A 52 -0.61 1.47 -16.07
CA PRO A 52 -1.10 2.37 -17.10
C PRO A 52 -0.96 3.85 -16.67
N LYS A 53 -0.83 4.75 -17.64
CA LYS A 53 -0.85 6.20 -17.40
C LYS A 53 -2.22 6.62 -16.89
N ARG A 54 -2.24 7.47 -15.85
CA ARG A 54 -3.47 7.91 -15.20
C ARG A 54 -3.44 9.40 -14.87
N ALA A 55 -4.61 9.98 -14.65
CA ALA A 55 -4.73 11.39 -14.29
C ALA A 55 -4.08 11.74 -12.95
N TRP A 56 -3.89 10.74 -12.08
CA TRP A 56 -3.23 10.87 -10.77
C TRP A 56 -1.78 10.40 -10.74
N ASP A 57 -1.09 10.36 -11.89
CA ASP A 57 0.34 10.09 -11.92
C ASP A 57 1.08 11.05 -10.97
N HIS A 58 2.07 10.53 -10.26
CA HIS A 58 2.72 11.22 -9.15
C HIS A 58 3.61 12.37 -9.62
N ALA A 59 3.17 13.59 -9.42
CA ALA A 59 3.98 14.78 -9.68
C ALA A 59 4.96 15.07 -8.52
N ILE A 60 6.18 15.47 -8.87
CA ILE A 60 7.21 15.93 -7.94
C ILE A 60 7.46 17.42 -8.22
N GLU A 61 6.72 18.28 -7.57
CA GLU A 61 6.85 19.72 -7.72
C GLU A 61 7.86 20.28 -6.73
N PHE A 62 8.87 20.99 -7.23
CA PHE A 62 9.87 21.62 -6.38
C PHE A 62 9.47 23.06 -6.04
N LYS A 63 9.96 23.52 -4.90
CA LYS A 63 9.87 24.93 -4.49
C LYS A 63 10.67 25.79 -5.47
N LYS A 64 10.31 27.09 -5.55
CA LYS A 64 10.92 28.03 -6.50
C LYS A 64 12.42 28.24 -6.30
N ASP A 65 12.90 28.07 -5.07
CA ASP A 65 14.29 28.19 -4.64
C ASP A 65 15.07 26.87 -4.66
N ALA A 66 14.51 25.81 -5.24
CA ALA A 66 15.17 24.52 -5.32
C ALA A 66 16.42 24.59 -6.21
N PRO A 67 17.55 24.00 -5.80
CA PRO A 67 18.77 23.97 -6.60
C PRO A 67 18.55 23.13 -7.86
N GLU A 68 19.28 23.45 -8.91
CA GLU A 68 19.23 22.71 -10.19
C GLU A 68 19.82 21.31 -10.13
N ALA A 69 20.59 21.00 -9.08
CA ALA A 69 21.21 19.70 -8.87
C ALA A 69 21.26 19.34 -7.38
N VAL A 70 21.15 18.03 -7.12
CA VAL A 70 21.34 17.46 -5.78
C VAL A 70 22.22 16.22 -5.91
N ASP A 71 23.39 16.25 -5.29
CA ASP A 71 24.26 15.10 -5.22
C ASP A 71 24.33 14.53 -3.80
N CYS A 72 24.19 13.19 -3.71
CA CYS A 72 24.30 12.43 -2.47
C CYS A 72 25.42 11.40 -2.58
N LYS A 73 25.89 10.91 -1.44
CA LYS A 73 26.95 9.91 -1.38
C LYS A 73 26.46 8.54 -1.87
N VAL A 74 27.35 7.79 -2.51
CA VAL A 74 27.16 6.34 -2.68
C VAL A 74 27.58 5.67 -1.39
N TYR A 75 26.70 4.88 -0.78
CA TYR A 75 27.05 4.14 0.43
C TYR A 75 27.84 2.88 0.10
N PRO A 76 28.88 2.55 0.88
CA PRO A 76 29.57 1.27 0.76
C PRO A 76 28.61 0.14 1.10
N MET A 77 28.71 -0.96 0.36
CA MET A 77 27.86 -2.16 0.56
C MET A 77 28.74 -3.37 0.83
N ASN A 78 28.32 -4.24 1.74
CA ASN A 78 28.95 -5.54 1.91
C ASN A 78 28.57 -6.48 0.74
N HIS A 79 29.22 -7.64 0.67
CA HIS A 79 29.04 -8.59 -0.43
C HIS A 79 27.58 -9.10 -0.60
N ILE A 80 26.83 -9.23 0.51
CA ILE A 80 25.43 -9.67 0.50
C ILE A 80 24.53 -8.55 -0.08
N GLU A 81 24.75 -7.32 0.37
CA GLU A 81 24.03 -6.14 -0.12
C GLU A 81 24.35 -5.87 -1.59
N ASP A 82 25.60 -6.11 -2.02
CA ASP A 82 26.03 -5.92 -3.39
C ASP A 82 25.31 -6.88 -4.36
N LYS A 83 25.20 -8.17 -3.99
CA LYS A 83 24.36 -9.11 -4.74
C LYS A 83 22.89 -8.73 -4.76
N ALA A 84 22.41 -8.22 -3.62
CA ALA A 84 21.01 -7.80 -3.51
C ALA A 84 20.70 -6.59 -4.39
N VAL A 85 21.62 -5.61 -4.50
CA VAL A 85 21.41 -4.45 -5.37
C VAL A 85 21.43 -4.83 -6.84
N GLN A 86 22.34 -5.73 -7.27
CA GLN A 86 22.35 -6.24 -8.64
C GLN A 86 21.01 -6.91 -8.99
N LYS A 87 20.53 -7.79 -8.11
CA LYS A 87 19.24 -8.46 -8.29
C LYS A 87 18.08 -7.47 -8.34
N PHE A 88 18.09 -6.45 -7.47
CA PHE A 88 17.09 -5.40 -7.46
C PHE A 88 17.09 -4.63 -8.78
N LEU A 89 18.26 -4.13 -9.23
CA LEU A 89 18.37 -3.36 -10.45
C LEU A 89 17.89 -4.16 -11.67
N ASN A 90 18.35 -5.42 -11.82
CA ASN A 90 17.93 -6.27 -12.93
C ASN A 90 16.41 -6.48 -12.97
N ASN A 91 15.81 -6.81 -11.82
CA ASN A 91 14.37 -7.02 -11.73
C ASN A 91 13.55 -5.76 -12.02
N GLU A 92 14.01 -4.59 -11.53
CA GLU A 92 13.28 -3.35 -11.73
C GLU A 92 13.45 -2.79 -13.15
N LEU A 93 14.61 -3.00 -13.77
CA LEU A 93 14.86 -2.69 -15.20
C LEU A 93 13.98 -3.57 -16.10
N GLU A 94 13.91 -4.88 -15.83
CA GLU A 94 13.10 -5.82 -16.59
C GLU A 94 11.60 -5.45 -16.57
N LYS A 95 11.08 -4.99 -15.40
CA LYS A 95 9.70 -4.50 -15.26
C LYS A 95 9.49 -3.12 -15.89
N GLY A 96 10.54 -2.40 -16.24
CA GLY A 96 10.47 -1.01 -16.66
C GLY A 96 10.19 -0.02 -15.52
N TYR A 97 10.34 -0.43 -14.26
CA TYR A 97 10.09 0.40 -13.09
C TYR A 97 11.19 1.39 -12.79
N ILE A 98 12.38 1.14 -13.34
CA ILE A 98 13.50 2.07 -13.36
C ILE A 98 14.12 2.07 -14.77
N ARG A 99 14.86 3.12 -15.08
CA ARG A 99 15.72 3.22 -16.28
C ARG A 99 17.02 3.92 -15.94
N GLU A 100 18.03 3.77 -16.79
CA GLU A 100 19.27 4.56 -16.67
C GLU A 100 18.97 6.05 -16.79
N SER A 101 19.73 6.86 -16.06
CA SER A 101 19.47 8.29 -15.95
C SER A 101 20.74 9.12 -16.19
N LYS A 102 20.51 10.35 -16.67
CA LYS A 102 21.52 11.44 -16.72
C LYS A 102 21.07 12.62 -15.87
N SER A 103 20.21 12.37 -14.86
CA SER A 103 19.65 13.38 -14.00
C SER A 103 20.74 14.15 -13.25
N PRO A 104 20.58 15.48 -13.05
CA PRO A 104 21.40 16.23 -12.11
C PRO A 104 21.05 15.94 -10.64
N TYR A 105 19.94 15.23 -10.38
CA TYR A 105 19.54 14.80 -9.04
C TYR A 105 19.97 13.37 -8.80
N ALA A 106 20.59 13.10 -7.64
CA ALA A 106 21.09 11.78 -7.31
C ALA A 106 20.94 11.49 -5.82
N SER A 107 19.87 10.80 -5.46
CA SER A 107 19.64 10.32 -4.09
C SER A 107 20.53 9.11 -3.78
N SER A 108 20.85 8.90 -2.51
CA SER A 108 21.58 7.70 -2.08
C SER A 108 20.66 6.47 -2.08
N PHE A 109 21.25 5.30 -2.28
CA PHE A 109 20.58 4.01 -2.19
C PHE A 109 21.23 3.15 -1.11
N PHE A 110 20.43 2.45 -0.30
CA PHE A 110 20.92 1.53 0.74
C PHE A 110 19.87 0.47 1.09
N PHE A 111 20.25 -0.49 1.92
CA PHE A 111 19.33 -1.51 2.42
C PHE A 111 19.04 -1.34 3.90
N VAL A 112 17.78 -1.63 4.27
CA VAL A 112 17.33 -1.76 5.65
C VAL A 112 16.94 -3.22 5.90
N LYS A 113 17.39 -3.80 7.00
CA LYS A 113 16.97 -5.13 7.41
C LYS A 113 15.54 -5.10 7.96
N LYS A 114 14.68 -5.97 7.43
CA LYS A 114 13.36 -6.23 8.00
C LYS A 114 13.48 -7.09 9.27
N LYS A 115 12.38 -7.20 10.03
CA LYS A 115 12.30 -8.08 11.21
C LYS A 115 12.57 -9.56 10.87
N ASP A 116 12.23 -10.00 9.66
CA ASP A 116 12.49 -11.35 9.13
C ASP A 116 13.92 -11.53 8.58
N GLY A 117 14.80 -10.54 8.74
CA GLY A 117 16.18 -10.55 8.27
C GLY A 117 16.36 -10.23 6.78
N LYS A 118 15.29 -10.14 5.99
CA LYS A 118 15.37 -9.80 4.57
C LYS A 118 15.79 -8.34 4.36
N LEU A 119 16.52 -8.08 3.29
CA LEU A 119 16.93 -6.74 2.88
C LEU A 119 15.78 -6.03 2.16
N ARG A 120 15.48 -4.81 2.59
CA ARG A 120 14.55 -3.90 1.93
C ARG A 120 15.34 -2.78 1.26
N PRO A 121 15.26 -2.62 -0.09
CA PRO A 121 15.88 -1.51 -0.78
C PRO A 121 15.20 -0.19 -0.38
N VAL A 122 16.00 0.85 -0.19
CA VAL A 122 15.54 2.19 0.19
C VAL A 122 16.35 3.24 -0.56
N GLN A 123 15.64 4.19 -1.14
CA GLN A 123 16.20 5.41 -1.70
C GLN A 123 16.10 6.52 -0.65
N ASP A 124 17.17 7.22 -0.36
CA ASP A 124 17.18 8.33 0.59
C ASP A 124 16.70 9.63 -0.05
N TYR A 125 15.41 9.80 -0.09
CA TYR A 125 14.79 10.99 -0.66
C TYR A 125 14.73 12.21 0.28
N ARG A 126 15.36 12.18 1.47
CA ARG A 126 15.25 13.28 2.44
C ARG A 126 15.61 14.65 1.85
N LYS A 127 16.68 14.73 1.03
CA LYS A 127 17.06 15.98 0.37
C LYS A 127 16.01 16.40 -0.67
N ILE A 128 15.54 15.49 -1.49
CA ILE A 128 14.49 15.72 -2.50
C ILE A 128 13.18 16.15 -1.81
N ASN A 129 12.79 15.46 -0.74
CA ASN A 129 11.61 15.78 0.05
C ASN A 129 11.66 17.19 0.66
N ALA A 130 12.84 17.68 1.07
CA ALA A 130 12.99 19.03 1.57
C ALA A 130 12.73 20.11 0.50
N LEU A 131 12.98 19.78 -0.77
CA LEU A 131 12.73 20.65 -1.92
C LEU A 131 11.29 20.54 -2.45
N THR A 132 10.61 19.44 -2.19
CA THR A 132 9.28 19.14 -2.74
C THR A 132 8.19 19.94 -2.03
N ILE A 133 7.27 20.50 -2.80
CA ILE A 133 6.03 21.11 -2.29
C ILE A 133 5.15 19.99 -1.73
N ARG A 134 4.74 20.11 -0.47
CA ARG A 134 3.92 19.08 0.19
C ARG A 134 2.48 19.10 -0.31
N ASN A 135 1.99 17.96 -0.70
CA ASN A 135 0.58 17.72 -0.95
C ASN A 135 -0.17 17.67 0.39
N GLN A 136 -1.17 18.53 0.55
CA GLN A 136 -1.99 18.65 1.78
C GLN A 136 -3.21 17.72 1.79
N TYR A 137 -3.30 16.78 0.85
CA TYR A 137 -4.41 15.83 0.83
C TYR A 137 -4.49 15.05 2.16
N PRO A 138 -5.62 15.10 2.88
CA PRO A 138 -5.73 14.48 4.18
C PRO A 138 -5.80 12.97 4.06
N LEU A 139 -4.97 12.28 4.84
CA LEU A 139 -5.13 10.84 5.06
C LEU A 139 -6.30 10.62 6.03
N PRO A 140 -7.10 9.54 5.86
CA PRO A 140 -8.15 9.20 6.80
C PRO A 140 -7.60 8.99 8.22
N LEU A 141 -8.38 9.39 9.23
CA LEU A 141 -8.01 9.13 10.62
C LEU A 141 -8.23 7.64 10.93
N ILE A 142 -7.20 6.97 11.42
CA ILE A 142 -7.25 5.53 11.73
C ILE A 142 -8.37 5.22 12.73
N ALA A 143 -8.57 6.07 13.76
CA ALA A 143 -9.62 5.91 14.74
C ALA A 143 -11.04 5.93 14.11
N ASP A 144 -11.25 6.79 13.11
CA ASP A 144 -12.53 6.86 12.40
C ASP A 144 -12.77 5.61 11.54
N LEU A 145 -11.74 5.13 10.84
CA LEU A 145 -11.85 3.90 10.05
C LEU A 145 -12.17 2.68 10.91
N ILE A 146 -11.52 2.57 12.07
CA ILE A 146 -11.76 1.49 13.04
C ILE A 146 -13.18 1.58 13.59
N ARG A 147 -13.64 2.78 14.02
CA ARG A 147 -14.99 3.00 14.50
C ARG A 147 -16.04 2.61 13.45
N ASP A 148 -15.82 3.00 12.20
CA ASP A 148 -16.77 2.74 11.12
C ASP A 148 -16.87 1.25 10.78
N LEU A 149 -15.75 0.52 10.85
CA LEU A 149 -15.70 -0.92 10.61
C LEU A 149 -16.12 -1.75 11.85
N SER A 150 -16.20 -1.15 13.03
CA SER A 150 -16.58 -1.84 14.27
C SER A 150 -18.02 -2.34 14.25
N ASN A 151 -18.36 -3.27 15.16
CA ASN A 151 -19.72 -3.82 15.37
C ASN A 151 -20.34 -4.49 14.15
N ALA A 152 -19.52 -5.04 13.26
CA ALA A 152 -19.97 -5.88 12.16
C ALA A 152 -19.92 -7.37 12.54
N HIS A 153 -20.49 -8.20 11.69
CA HIS A 153 -20.56 -9.65 11.90
C HIS A 153 -19.63 -10.41 10.97
N ILE A 154 -19.35 -9.82 9.82
CA ILE A 154 -18.59 -10.46 8.75
C ILE A 154 -17.57 -9.46 8.24
N TYR A 155 -16.32 -9.90 8.16
CA TYR A 155 -15.20 -9.08 7.74
C TYR A 155 -14.45 -9.68 6.56
N THR A 156 -14.01 -8.85 5.64
CA THR A 156 -13.01 -9.17 4.60
C THR A 156 -11.93 -8.11 4.61
N LYS A 157 -10.68 -8.54 4.52
CA LYS A 157 -9.52 -7.66 4.34
C LYS A 157 -8.82 -8.02 3.03
N LEU A 158 -8.47 -7.00 2.25
CA LEU A 158 -7.69 -7.16 1.03
C LEU A 158 -6.45 -6.27 1.10
N ASP A 159 -5.25 -6.81 0.78
CA ASP A 159 -3.96 -6.10 0.77
C ASP A 159 -3.53 -5.93 -0.69
N VAL A 160 -3.45 -4.68 -1.15
CA VAL A 160 -3.04 -4.37 -2.54
C VAL A 160 -1.56 -4.66 -2.73
N ARG A 161 -1.25 -5.47 -3.76
CA ARG A 161 0.11 -5.84 -4.12
C ARG A 161 0.85 -4.66 -4.73
N TRP A 162 2.13 -4.53 -4.39
CA TRP A 162 3.05 -3.49 -4.88
C TRP A 162 2.73 -2.05 -4.47
N GLY A 163 1.61 -1.79 -3.81
CA GLY A 163 1.24 -0.48 -3.25
C GLY A 163 1.61 0.68 -4.18
N TYR A 164 2.60 1.45 -3.82
CA TYR A 164 3.03 2.64 -4.56
C TYR A 164 3.48 2.38 -6.01
N ASN A 165 4.03 1.21 -6.32
CA ASN A 165 4.45 0.90 -7.69
C ASN A 165 3.26 0.78 -8.67
N ASN A 166 2.01 0.80 -8.21
CA ASN A 166 0.82 0.89 -9.06
C ASN A 166 0.57 2.30 -9.64
N VAL A 167 1.35 3.29 -9.22
CA VAL A 167 1.25 4.67 -9.69
C VAL A 167 2.54 5.06 -10.39
N ARG A 168 2.42 5.61 -11.59
CA ARG A 168 3.56 6.14 -12.33
C ARG A 168 4.02 7.47 -11.74
N ILE A 169 5.29 7.78 -11.91
CA ILE A 169 5.76 9.17 -11.75
C ILE A 169 5.29 9.95 -12.98
N HIS A 170 4.87 11.19 -12.77
CA HIS A 170 4.46 12.08 -13.85
C HIS A 170 5.62 12.26 -14.84
N GLU A 171 5.28 12.20 -16.13
CA GLU A 171 6.24 12.31 -17.21
C GLU A 171 7.05 13.62 -17.13
N GLY A 172 8.37 13.49 -17.08
CA GLY A 172 9.32 14.60 -16.89
C GLY A 172 9.75 14.83 -15.44
N ASP A 173 9.08 14.23 -14.45
CA ASP A 173 9.43 14.32 -13.04
C ASP A 173 10.33 13.17 -12.56
N GLU A 174 10.49 12.10 -13.35
CA GLU A 174 11.25 10.90 -13.00
C GLU A 174 12.70 11.23 -12.62
N LYS A 175 13.31 12.17 -13.34
CA LYS A 175 14.66 12.67 -13.07
C LYS A 175 14.84 13.22 -11.66
N LYS A 176 13.77 13.79 -11.05
CA LYS A 176 13.82 14.36 -9.70
C LYS A 176 13.94 13.28 -8.62
N ALA A 177 13.49 12.06 -8.91
CA ALA A 177 13.58 10.92 -8.03
C ALA A 177 14.77 9.98 -8.35
N ALA A 178 15.73 10.43 -9.17
CA ALA A 178 16.87 9.60 -9.51
C ALA A 178 17.71 9.24 -8.28
N PHE A 179 18.27 8.03 -8.31
CA PHE A 179 19.12 7.49 -7.26
C PHE A 179 20.37 6.85 -7.84
N LYS A 180 21.45 6.91 -7.09
CA LYS A 180 22.72 6.35 -7.52
C LYS A 180 23.17 5.17 -6.70
N THR A 181 23.73 4.21 -7.38
CA THR A 181 24.39 3.03 -6.84
C THR A 181 25.81 2.96 -7.36
N ARG A 182 26.61 2.00 -6.92
CA ARG A 182 27.92 1.72 -7.52
C ARG A 182 27.84 1.26 -9.00
N TYR A 183 26.65 0.87 -9.46
CA TYR A 183 26.39 0.36 -10.82
C TYR A 183 25.87 1.43 -11.77
N GLY A 184 25.65 2.64 -11.30
CA GLY A 184 25.18 3.75 -12.11
C GLY A 184 24.11 4.59 -11.44
N LEU A 185 23.59 5.52 -12.23
CA LEU A 185 22.49 6.40 -11.89
C LEU A 185 21.23 5.91 -12.59
N PHE A 186 20.15 5.75 -11.82
CA PHE A 186 18.85 5.27 -12.28
C PHE A 186 17.74 6.22 -11.86
N GLU A 187 16.70 6.30 -12.65
CA GLU A 187 15.51 7.05 -12.29
C GLU A 187 14.28 6.14 -12.31
N PRO A 188 13.41 6.24 -11.28
CA PRO A 188 12.20 5.46 -11.22
C PRO A 188 11.13 6.04 -12.15
N THR A 189 10.37 5.16 -12.78
CA THR A 189 9.21 5.50 -13.62
C THR A 189 7.89 5.30 -12.89
N VAL A 190 7.94 4.65 -11.73
CA VAL A 190 6.82 4.42 -10.81
C VAL A 190 7.17 4.95 -9.41
N MET A 191 6.17 5.21 -8.59
CA MET A 191 6.41 5.65 -7.20
C MET A 191 7.13 4.58 -6.39
N TYR A 192 8.10 5.03 -5.59
CA TYR A 192 8.76 4.24 -4.56
C TYR A 192 8.46 4.78 -3.16
N PHE A 193 8.77 3.96 -2.17
CA PHE A 193 8.73 4.39 -0.78
C PHE A 193 9.75 5.51 -0.52
N GLY A 194 9.36 6.46 0.32
CA GLY A 194 10.26 7.53 0.77
C GLY A 194 10.02 8.89 0.13
N LEU A 195 9.32 9.01 -0.99
CA LEU A 195 8.87 10.30 -1.53
C LEU A 195 7.76 10.88 -0.64
N THR A 196 7.86 12.17 -0.31
CA THR A 196 7.00 12.81 0.71
C THR A 196 5.51 12.80 0.35
N ASN A 197 5.18 12.89 -0.94
CA ASN A 197 3.79 12.96 -1.42
C ASN A 197 3.21 11.60 -1.84
N SER A 198 3.99 10.51 -1.82
CA SER A 198 3.51 9.17 -2.22
C SER A 198 2.28 8.71 -1.43
N PRO A 199 2.22 8.87 -0.08
CA PRO A 199 1.02 8.51 0.67
C PRO A 199 -0.23 9.26 0.20
N ALA A 200 -0.13 10.58 0.03
CA ALA A 200 -1.24 11.42 -0.40
C ALA A 200 -1.73 11.04 -1.80
N THR A 201 -0.80 10.87 -2.76
CA THR A 201 -1.13 10.47 -4.14
C THR A 201 -1.81 9.10 -4.18
N PHE A 202 -1.27 8.12 -3.46
CA PHE A 202 -1.82 6.77 -3.43
C PHE A 202 -3.20 6.73 -2.77
N GLN A 203 -3.40 7.42 -1.65
CA GLN A 203 -4.71 7.51 -1.01
C GLN A 203 -5.74 8.21 -1.90
N THR A 204 -5.34 9.29 -2.60
CA THR A 204 -6.20 9.97 -3.58
C THR A 204 -6.66 9.01 -4.68
N MET A 205 -5.74 8.23 -5.25
CA MET A 205 -6.07 7.21 -6.23
C MET A 205 -7.07 6.20 -5.69
N MET A 206 -6.81 5.64 -4.52
CA MET A 206 -7.66 4.61 -3.91
C MET A 206 -9.05 5.16 -3.58
N ASN A 207 -9.14 6.38 -3.06
CA ASN A 207 -10.42 7.04 -2.79
C ASN A 207 -11.21 7.26 -4.10
N TYR A 208 -10.55 7.71 -5.17
CA TYR A 208 -11.18 7.90 -6.47
C TYR A 208 -11.72 6.57 -7.04
N ILE A 209 -10.93 5.51 -6.97
CA ILE A 209 -11.29 4.19 -7.51
C ILE A 209 -12.51 3.60 -6.80
N TYR A 210 -12.61 3.75 -5.49
CA TYR A 210 -13.61 3.06 -4.67
C TYR A 210 -14.78 3.94 -4.19
N CYS A 211 -14.81 5.26 -4.47
CA CYS A 211 -15.83 6.16 -3.95
C CYS A 211 -17.26 5.71 -4.27
N ASP A 212 -17.55 5.31 -5.51
CA ASP A 212 -18.89 4.90 -5.93
C ASP A 212 -19.34 3.61 -5.24
N ILE A 213 -18.43 2.66 -5.06
CA ILE A 213 -18.72 1.38 -4.39
C ILE A 213 -18.95 1.59 -2.89
N ILE A 214 -18.16 2.46 -2.25
CA ILE A 214 -18.37 2.85 -0.86
C ILE A 214 -19.76 3.45 -0.68
N ALA A 215 -20.12 4.44 -1.51
CA ALA A 215 -21.41 5.10 -1.46
C ALA A 215 -22.60 4.14 -1.74
N LYS A 216 -22.40 3.15 -2.62
CA LYS A 216 -23.41 2.15 -2.97
C LYS A 216 -23.73 1.21 -1.80
N HIS A 217 -22.71 0.72 -1.09
CA HIS A 217 -22.89 -0.35 -0.09
C HIS A 217 -23.15 0.16 1.33
N GLU A 218 -22.78 1.38 1.67
CA GLU A 218 -22.93 1.94 2.99
C GLU A 218 -24.42 1.99 3.47
N PRO A 219 -25.39 2.45 2.64
CA PRO A 219 -26.82 2.40 2.99
C PRO A 219 -27.38 0.98 3.11
N LEU A 220 -26.72 -0.02 2.55
CA LEU A 220 -27.10 -1.43 2.57
C LEU A 220 -26.52 -2.18 3.79
N GLY A 221 -25.89 -1.48 4.74
CA GLY A 221 -25.33 -2.07 5.95
C GLY A 221 -23.94 -2.72 5.78
N THR A 222 -23.27 -2.46 4.65
CA THR A 222 -21.87 -2.86 4.43
C THR A 222 -20.99 -1.64 4.35
N THR A 223 -20.04 -1.55 5.26
CA THR A 223 -19.05 -0.48 5.33
C THR A 223 -17.76 -0.93 4.63
N ILE A 224 -17.28 -0.13 3.70
CA ILE A 224 -16.00 -0.32 3.01
C ILE A 224 -15.10 0.85 3.37
N ARG A 225 -13.89 0.57 3.86
CA ARG A 225 -12.90 1.61 4.18
C ARG A 225 -11.55 1.25 3.57
N VAL A 226 -10.88 2.27 3.07
CA VAL A 226 -9.60 2.14 2.37
C VAL A 226 -8.57 3.02 3.07
N TYR A 227 -7.49 2.40 3.49
CA TYR A 227 -6.31 3.09 4.01
C TYR A 227 -5.07 2.58 3.29
N MET A 228 -4.55 3.40 2.39
CA MET A 228 -3.41 3.04 1.56
C MET A 228 -3.67 1.72 0.79
N ASP A 229 -2.86 0.70 1.02
CA ASP A 229 -2.94 -0.63 0.42
C ASP A 229 -3.90 -1.60 1.15
N ASP A 230 -4.44 -1.22 2.31
CA ASP A 230 -5.38 -2.02 3.09
C ASP A 230 -6.84 -1.63 2.80
N ILE A 231 -7.66 -2.57 2.32
CA ILE A 231 -9.11 -2.41 2.13
C ILE A 231 -9.82 -3.27 3.17
N GLY A 232 -10.60 -2.65 4.04
CA GLY A 232 -11.47 -3.30 5.02
C GLY A 232 -12.93 -3.27 4.58
N ILE A 233 -13.61 -4.40 4.61
CA ILE A 233 -15.03 -4.58 4.30
C ILE A 233 -15.70 -5.20 5.52
N ALA A 234 -16.72 -4.56 6.06
CA ALA A 234 -17.41 -4.97 7.27
C ALA A 234 -18.93 -4.92 7.05
N THR A 235 -19.63 -6.03 7.27
CA THR A 235 -21.06 -6.16 7.03
C THR A 235 -21.82 -6.47 8.31
N ARG A 236 -22.94 -5.76 8.54
CA ARG A 236 -23.83 -5.90 9.69
C ARG A 236 -25.08 -6.69 9.37
N THR A 237 -25.34 -7.00 8.12
CA THR A 237 -26.53 -7.71 7.62
C THR A 237 -26.25 -9.20 7.48
N ASN A 238 -26.08 -9.71 6.28
CA ASN A 238 -25.93 -11.13 5.98
C ASN A 238 -24.72 -11.40 5.05
N LEU A 239 -24.43 -12.68 4.84
CA LEU A 239 -23.28 -13.11 4.04
C LEU A 239 -23.45 -12.79 2.55
N ASP A 240 -24.66 -12.76 2.02
CA ASP A 240 -24.89 -12.50 0.60
C ASP A 240 -24.63 -11.01 0.27
N ASP A 241 -25.07 -10.08 1.14
CA ASP A 241 -24.72 -8.66 1.01
C ASP A 241 -23.20 -8.46 1.08
N HIS A 242 -22.54 -9.19 1.98
CA HIS A 242 -21.10 -9.15 2.11
C HIS A 242 -20.39 -9.64 0.83
N ARG A 243 -20.83 -10.77 0.28
CA ARG A 243 -20.30 -11.33 -0.98
C ARG A 243 -20.47 -10.38 -2.15
N HIS A 244 -21.62 -9.71 -2.24
CA HIS A 244 -21.86 -8.71 -3.27
C HIS A 244 -20.89 -7.54 -3.17
N ALA A 245 -20.68 -7.02 -1.95
CA ALA A 245 -19.74 -5.92 -1.73
C ALA A 245 -18.30 -6.32 -2.07
N VAL A 246 -17.85 -7.50 -1.63
CA VAL A 246 -16.50 -8.01 -1.96
C VAL A 246 -16.36 -8.21 -3.48
N SER A 247 -17.36 -8.77 -4.15
CA SER A 247 -17.35 -8.94 -5.61
C SER A 247 -17.26 -7.61 -6.35
N ASP A 248 -17.98 -6.58 -5.88
CA ASP A 248 -17.90 -5.24 -6.47
C ASP A 248 -16.52 -4.62 -6.29
N VAL A 249 -15.92 -4.76 -5.09
CA VAL A 249 -14.55 -4.29 -4.82
C VAL A 249 -13.54 -4.99 -5.74
N LEU A 250 -13.65 -6.31 -5.91
CA LEU A 250 -12.77 -7.08 -6.80
C LEU A 250 -12.97 -6.70 -8.27
N ARG A 251 -14.21 -6.47 -8.71
CA ARG A 251 -14.51 -6.02 -10.07
C ARG A 251 -13.90 -4.65 -10.37
N ILE A 252 -13.99 -3.72 -9.43
CA ILE A 252 -13.35 -2.39 -9.56
C ILE A 252 -11.82 -2.53 -9.57
N ALA A 253 -11.26 -3.38 -8.72
CA ALA A 253 -9.83 -3.68 -8.75
C ALA A 253 -9.38 -4.21 -10.12
N GLN A 254 -10.18 -5.11 -10.74
CA GLN A 254 -9.91 -5.64 -12.08
C GLN A 254 -9.97 -4.53 -13.15
N LEU A 255 -10.96 -3.66 -13.09
CA LEU A 255 -11.11 -2.53 -14.01
C LEU A 255 -9.91 -1.57 -13.93
N HIS A 256 -9.39 -1.38 -12.72
CA HIS A 256 -8.26 -0.50 -12.46
C HIS A 256 -6.91 -1.21 -12.37
N ASP A 257 -6.84 -2.46 -12.80
CA ASP A 257 -5.59 -3.23 -12.87
C ASP A 257 -4.84 -3.26 -11.52
N LEU A 258 -5.57 -3.44 -10.41
CA LEU A 258 -5.02 -3.63 -9.08
C LEU A 258 -4.98 -5.12 -8.73
N TYR A 259 -3.92 -5.53 -8.06
CA TYR A 259 -3.68 -6.93 -7.66
C TYR A 259 -3.54 -7.03 -6.15
N PHE A 260 -3.85 -8.21 -5.60
CA PHE A 260 -3.83 -8.47 -4.16
C PHE A 260 -2.79 -9.52 -3.78
N LYS A 261 -2.36 -9.51 -2.53
CA LYS A 261 -1.53 -10.54 -1.93
C LYS A 261 -2.43 -11.55 -1.21
N PRO A 262 -2.69 -12.75 -1.81
CA PRO A 262 -3.61 -13.71 -1.20
C PRO A 262 -3.22 -14.09 0.23
N GLU A 263 -1.91 -14.20 0.52
CA GLU A 263 -1.38 -14.52 1.84
C GLU A 263 -1.64 -13.45 2.92
N LYS A 264 -2.12 -12.28 2.52
CA LYS A 264 -2.50 -11.18 3.42
C LYS A 264 -3.97 -10.82 3.35
N CYS A 265 -4.73 -11.48 2.48
CA CYS A 265 -6.16 -11.31 2.39
C CYS A 265 -6.87 -12.20 3.42
N LEU A 266 -8.01 -11.74 3.88
CA LEU A 266 -8.91 -12.46 4.77
C LEU A 266 -10.32 -12.36 4.18
N PHE A 267 -11.04 -13.47 4.11
CA PHE A 267 -12.40 -13.49 3.56
C PHE A 267 -13.41 -14.03 4.58
N HIS A 268 -14.58 -13.40 4.66
CA HIS A 268 -15.77 -13.85 5.41
C HIS A 268 -15.48 -14.28 6.85
N SER A 269 -14.59 -13.57 7.54
CA SER A 269 -14.19 -13.87 8.91
C SER A 269 -15.10 -13.19 9.93
N ALA A 270 -15.22 -13.78 11.12
CA ALA A 270 -15.88 -13.17 12.26
C ALA A 270 -15.03 -12.08 12.93
N SER A 271 -13.72 -12.04 12.63
CA SER A 271 -12.79 -11.04 13.15
C SER A 271 -11.76 -10.65 12.08
N MET A 272 -11.19 -9.44 12.20
CA MET A 272 -10.20 -8.92 11.27
C MET A 272 -9.15 -8.09 12.01
N ASP A 273 -7.85 -8.34 11.74
CA ASP A 273 -6.79 -7.40 12.11
C ASP A 273 -6.72 -6.29 11.04
N TYR A 274 -7.11 -5.08 11.41
CA TYR A 274 -7.07 -3.92 10.54
C TYR A 274 -6.27 -2.80 11.18
N LEU A 275 -5.21 -2.37 10.53
CA LEU A 275 -4.29 -1.33 10.99
C LEU A 275 -3.75 -1.55 12.43
N GLY A 276 -3.56 -2.82 12.82
CA GLY A 276 -3.03 -3.21 14.13
C GLY A 276 -4.06 -3.29 15.24
N VAL A 277 -5.35 -3.21 14.90
CA VAL A 277 -6.48 -3.39 15.83
C VAL A 277 -7.31 -4.60 15.39
N ILE A 278 -7.67 -5.46 16.34
CA ILE A 278 -8.55 -6.60 16.08
C ILE A 278 -9.99 -6.12 16.20
N LEU A 279 -10.73 -6.25 15.08
CA LEU A 279 -12.16 -5.98 15.00
C LEU A 279 -12.91 -7.30 15.07
N GLU A 280 -13.86 -7.42 16.00
CA GLU A 280 -14.73 -8.59 16.13
C GLU A 280 -16.09 -8.18 16.70
N LYS A 281 -17.11 -9.03 16.50
CA LYS A 281 -18.45 -8.76 17.01
C LYS A 281 -18.45 -8.75 18.55
N GLY A 282 -19.01 -7.72 19.15
CA GLY A 282 -19.23 -7.64 20.60
C GLY A 282 -18.00 -7.21 21.42
N VAL A 283 -16.91 -6.83 20.78
CA VAL A 283 -15.79 -6.13 21.42
C VAL A 283 -15.81 -4.68 20.93
N THR A 284 -16.41 -3.85 21.73
CA THR A 284 -16.40 -2.38 21.60
C THR A 284 -15.52 -1.79 22.67
#